data_8fff2ac09946ebb166a473930775a5b0
#
_entry.id   8fff2ac09946ebb166a473930775a5b0
#
_cell.length_a   1.000
_cell.length_b   1.000
_cell.length_c   1.000
_cell.angle_alpha   90.00
_cell.angle_beta   90.00
_cell.angle_gamma   90.00
#
_symmetry.space_group_name_H-M   'P 1'
#
loop_
_entity.id
_entity.type
_entity.pdbx_description
1 polymer ?
#
loop_
_entity_poly.entity_id
_entity_poly.type
_entity_poly.pdbx_seq_one_letter_code
_entity_poly.pdbx_strand_id
1 'polypeptide(L)'
;MEYVFDLSGGRLCLDFANTLDGRASEPSERLNTYADLVSWGRQAGTVSPSAARRLLEGASRHPRRAAAVLEQARELREAIYRIWVAEAHQEQPPVEDVELLNSVLARALGHQRLDRQGHRYALNWRDDDALESILWRVVKSAVDLLTSEEAKLVRHCEAFATSDCAWLFIDETRNRSRRWCSMTSCGNRAKARRHYQRARKRPAEDGS
;
A
#
# COMPACT_ATOMS: atom_id res chain seq x y z
N MET A 1 11.06 4.58 19.08
CA MET A 1 11.80 4.37 17.81
C MET A 1 10.76 4.48 16.70
N GLU A 2 10.99 5.30 15.66
CA GLU A 2 10.06 5.45 14.54
C GLU A 2 10.01 4.14 13.74
N TYR A 3 8.82 3.69 13.37
CA TYR A 3 8.65 2.49 12.54
C TYR A 3 9.16 2.76 11.11
N VAL A 4 9.94 1.82 10.56
CA VAL A 4 10.42 1.89 9.17
C VAL A 4 9.48 1.08 8.30
N PHE A 5 8.76 1.77 7.40
CA PHE A 5 7.84 1.14 6.47
C PHE A 5 8.60 0.48 5.30
N ASP A 6 8.19 -0.72 4.94
CA ASP A 6 8.67 -1.36 3.73
C ASP A 6 7.89 -0.82 2.51
N LEU A 7 8.61 -0.18 1.60
CA LEU A 7 8.06 0.46 0.40
C LEU A 7 8.40 -0.36 -0.86
N SER A 8 8.27 -1.68 -0.78
CA SER A 8 8.63 -2.60 -1.87
C SER A 8 7.46 -2.97 -2.80
N GLY A 9 6.30 -2.36 -2.62
CA GLY A 9 5.12 -2.54 -3.50
C GLY A 9 5.33 -2.01 -4.92
N GLY A 10 6.23 -1.02 -5.07
CA GLY A 10 6.61 -0.46 -6.37
C GLY A 10 5.74 0.70 -6.85
N ARG A 11 4.61 0.95 -6.21
CA ARG A 11 3.76 2.15 -6.42
C ARG A 11 3.16 2.58 -5.08
N LEU A 12 2.99 3.90 -4.94
CA LEU A 12 2.54 4.52 -3.69
C LEU A 12 1.27 3.89 -3.12
N CYS A 13 0.28 3.61 -3.96
CA CYS A 13 -0.99 3.00 -3.53
C CYS A 13 -0.80 1.56 -3.03
N LEU A 14 0.15 0.80 -3.60
CA LEU A 14 0.47 -0.56 -3.15
C LEU A 14 1.26 -0.53 -1.84
N ASP A 15 2.22 0.39 -1.71
CA ASP A 15 2.94 0.61 -0.45
C ASP A 15 1.99 1.02 0.67
N PHE A 16 0.96 1.82 0.35
CA PHE A 16 -0.08 2.18 1.29
C PHE A 16 -0.96 0.98 1.67
N ALA A 17 -1.39 0.17 0.69
CA ALA A 17 -2.14 -1.06 0.95
C ALA A 17 -1.37 -2.04 1.85
N ASN A 18 -0.05 -2.07 1.74
CA ASN A 18 0.84 -2.93 2.51
C ASN A 18 1.14 -2.43 3.95
N THR A 19 0.55 -1.31 4.39
CA THR A 19 0.71 -0.83 5.79
C THR A 19 -0.07 -1.66 6.82
N LEU A 20 -0.83 -2.66 6.41
CA LEU A 20 -1.39 -3.70 7.27
C LEU A 20 -0.71 -5.03 6.96
N ASP A 21 0.07 -5.54 7.91
CA ASP A 21 0.73 -6.84 7.82
C ASP A 21 -0.20 -7.97 8.30
N GLY A 22 0.16 -9.21 7.96
CA GLY A 22 -0.46 -10.41 8.56
C GLY A 22 -1.95 -10.59 8.27
N ARG A 23 -2.46 -10.05 7.16
CA ARG A 23 -3.91 -10.05 6.83
C ARG A 23 -4.55 -11.43 6.84
N ALA A 24 -3.76 -12.49 6.61
CA ALA A 24 -4.28 -13.85 6.49
C ALA A 24 -4.48 -14.55 7.84
N SER A 25 -3.83 -14.11 8.93
CA SER A 25 -3.89 -14.79 10.24
C SER A 25 -3.93 -13.81 11.42
N GLU A 26 -2.89 -13.01 11.59
CA GLU A 26 -2.74 -12.06 12.70
C GLU A 26 -2.49 -10.65 12.16
N PRO A 27 -3.55 -9.89 11.83
CA PRO A 27 -3.40 -8.55 11.31
C PRO A 27 -2.61 -7.64 12.26
N SER A 28 -1.54 -7.05 11.76
CA SER A 28 -0.69 -6.12 12.48
C SER A 28 -0.76 -4.73 11.86
N GLU A 29 -1.50 -3.84 12.50
CA GLU A 29 -1.71 -2.47 12.04
C GLU A 29 -0.43 -1.64 12.21
N ARG A 30 -0.04 -0.89 11.16
CA ARG A 30 1.10 0.02 11.18
C ARG A 30 0.69 1.49 11.23
N LEU A 31 -0.55 1.79 10.89
CA LEU A 31 -1.13 3.13 11.00
C LEU A 31 -2.02 3.21 12.25
N ASN A 32 -1.41 3.23 13.46
CA ASN A 32 -2.14 3.26 14.72
C ASN A 32 -2.61 4.66 15.11
N THR A 33 -1.86 5.67 14.70
CA THR A 33 -2.12 7.08 14.97
C THR A 33 -2.02 7.91 13.70
N TYR A 34 -2.56 9.12 13.73
CA TYR A 34 -2.35 10.07 12.62
C TYR A 34 -0.87 10.39 12.42
N ALA A 35 -0.06 10.37 13.48
CA ALA A 35 1.37 10.55 13.36
C ALA A 35 2.05 9.42 12.58
N ASP A 36 1.56 8.18 12.68
CA ASP A 36 2.06 7.07 11.87
C ASP A 36 1.74 7.28 10.39
N LEU A 37 0.54 7.80 10.08
CA LEU A 37 0.16 8.16 8.71
C LEU A 37 1.08 9.25 8.14
N VAL A 38 1.41 10.28 8.93
CA VAL A 38 2.36 11.34 8.53
C VAL A 38 3.77 10.77 8.37
N SER A 39 4.22 9.90 9.27
CA SER A 39 5.51 9.21 9.20
C SER A 39 5.60 8.35 7.93
N TRP A 40 4.56 7.58 7.63
CA TRP A 40 4.48 6.83 6.37
C TRP A 40 4.58 7.75 5.15
N GLY A 41 3.77 8.82 5.10
CA GLY A 41 3.78 9.78 3.99
C GLY A 41 5.14 10.43 3.79
N ARG A 42 5.89 10.68 4.87
CA ARG A 42 7.25 11.21 4.84
C ARG A 42 8.24 10.19 4.25
N GLN A 43 8.17 8.94 4.70
CA GLN A 43 9.04 7.86 4.21
C GLN A 43 8.72 7.50 2.75
N ALA A 44 7.45 7.55 2.35
CA ALA A 44 6.99 7.36 0.97
C ALA A 44 7.26 8.59 0.05
N GLY A 45 7.89 9.66 0.57
CA GLY A 45 8.25 10.84 -0.21
C GLY A 45 7.07 11.72 -0.62
N THR A 46 5.88 11.50 -0.05
CA THR A 46 4.68 12.30 -0.38
C THR A 46 4.49 13.52 0.51
N VAL A 47 5.17 13.56 1.64
CA VAL A 47 5.11 14.63 2.63
C VAL A 47 6.52 15.15 2.90
N SER A 48 6.76 16.45 2.66
CA SER A 48 8.02 17.07 3.01
C SER A 48 8.19 17.20 4.55
N PRO A 49 9.43 17.35 5.06
CA PRO A 49 9.63 17.56 6.50
C PRO A 49 8.89 18.78 7.06
N SER A 50 8.76 19.85 6.29
CA SER A 50 8.01 21.05 6.69
C SER A 50 6.50 20.81 6.70
N ALA A 51 5.96 20.13 5.69
CA ALA A 51 4.56 19.74 5.65
C ALA A 51 4.21 18.79 6.81
N ALA A 52 5.08 17.82 7.11
CA ALA A 52 4.86 16.90 8.24
C ALA A 52 4.70 17.64 9.58
N ARG A 53 5.53 18.66 9.83
CA ARG A 53 5.40 19.48 11.05
C ARG A 53 4.05 20.19 11.10
N ARG A 54 3.63 20.86 10.02
CA ARG A 54 2.33 21.56 9.94
C ARG A 54 1.16 20.60 10.12
N LEU A 55 1.21 19.42 9.51
CA LEU A 55 0.17 18.39 9.67
C LEU A 55 0.06 17.91 11.13
N LEU A 56 1.19 17.65 11.81
CA LEU A 56 1.20 17.23 13.21
C LEU A 56 0.71 18.35 14.15
N GLU A 57 1.09 19.59 13.90
CA GLU A 57 0.56 20.76 14.61
C GLU A 57 -0.94 20.92 14.38
N GLY A 58 -1.42 20.76 13.15
CA GLY A 58 -2.84 20.75 12.81
C GLY A 58 -3.60 19.64 13.52
N ALA A 59 -3.03 18.43 13.55
CA ALA A 59 -3.60 17.30 14.28
C ALA A 59 -3.70 17.53 15.78
N SER A 60 -2.68 18.15 16.37
CA SER A 60 -2.71 18.51 17.80
C SER A 60 -3.79 19.53 18.13
N ARG A 61 -4.05 20.49 17.24
CA ARG A 61 -5.13 21.48 17.37
C ARG A 61 -6.52 20.89 17.12
N HIS A 62 -6.61 19.86 16.28
CA HIS A 62 -7.87 19.24 15.87
C HIS A 62 -7.86 17.71 16.01
N PRO A 63 -7.71 17.16 17.24
CA PRO A 63 -7.47 15.72 17.44
C PRO A 63 -8.64 14.84 16.96
N ARG A 64 -9.88 15.29 17.06
CA ARG A 64 -11.04 14.55 16.52
C ARG A 64 -11.01 14.45 15.01
N ARG A 65 -10.60 15.51 14.31
CA ARG A 65 -10.45 15.51 12.87
C ARG A 65 -9.30 14.60 12.45
N ALA A 66 -8.16 14.65 13.12
CA ALA A 66 -7.03 13.78 12.86
C ALA A 66 -7.40 12.29 13.01
N ALA A 67 -8.17 11.93 14.06
CA ALA A 67 -8.68 10.58 14.22
C ALA A 67 -9.63 10.17 13.07
N ALA A 68 -10.54 11.06 12.66
CA ALA A 68 -11.44 10.79 11.53
C ALA A 68 -10.66 10.58 10.21
N VAL A 69 -9.61 11.36 9.97
CA VAL A 69 -8.75 11.18 8.79
C VAL A 69 -7.98 9.86 8.84
N LEU A 70 -7.53 9.43 10.02
CA LEU A 70 -6.89 8.12 10.17
C LEU A 70 -7.85 6.98 9.83
N GLU A 71 -9.09 7.03 10.29
CA GLU A 71 -10.10 6.01 9.92
C GLU A 71 -10.38 6.04 8.41
N GLN A 72 -10.57 7.21 7.80
CA GLN A 72 -10.68 7.32 6.33
C GLN A 72 -9.46 6.74 5.60
N ALA A 73 -8.27 6.93 6.16
CA ALA A 73 -7.04 6.37 5.61
C ALA A 73 -7.08 4.84 5.61
N ARG A 74 -7.50 4.23 6.72
CA ARG A 74 -7.64 2.79 6.84
C ARG A 74 -8.73 2.24 5.92
N GLU A 75 -9.89 2.88 5.85
CA GLU A 75 -10.98 2.51 4.93
C GLU A 75 -10.52 2.56 3.47
N LEU A 76 -9.87 3.66 3.04
CA LEU A 76 -9.30 3.80 1.71
C LEU A 76 -8.25 2.73 1.42
N ARG A 77 -7.39 2.42 2.39
CA ARG A 77 -6.39 1.37 2.28
C ARG A 77 -7.02 0.01 2.00
N GLU A 78 -8.06 -0.34 2.75
CA GLU A 78 -8.75 -1.62 2.58
C GLU A 78 -9.48 -1.70 1.23
N ALA A 79 -10.09 -0.61 0.79
CA ALA A 79 -10.71 -0.54 -0.53
C ALA A 79 -9.67 -0.73 -1.64
N ILE A 80 -8.57 0.01 -1.60
CA ILE A 80 -7.46 -0.15 -2.55
C ILE A 80 -6.94 -1.59 -2.55
N TYR A 81 -6.77 -2.19 -1.37
CA TYR A 81 -6.31 -3.57 -1.25
C TYR A 81 -7.27 -4.56 -1.92
N ARG A 82 -8.58 -4.49 -1.61
CA ARG A 82 -9.58 -5.40 -2.19
C ARG A 82 -9.71 -5.23 -3.70
N ILE A 83 -9.68 -4.00 -4.20
CA ILE A 83 -9.67 -3.73 -5.65
C ILE A 83 -8.47 -4.43 -6.30
N TRP A 84 -7.26 -4.25 -5.78
CA TRP A 84 -6.07 -4.85 -6.37
C TRP A 84 -5.97 -6.36 -6.20
N VAL A 85 -6.53 -6.92 -5.14
CA VAL A 85 -6.65 -8.39 -4.99
C VAL A 85 -7.57 -8.93 -6.07
N ALA A 86 -8.74 -8.33 -6.28
CA ALA A 86 -9.68 -8.73 -7.32
C ALA A 86 -9.03 -8.65 -8.72
N GLU A 87 -8.37 -7.53 -9.04
CA GLU A 87 -7.64 -7.36 -10.32
C GLU A 87 -6.53 -8.41 -10.50
N ALA A 88 -5.74 -8.69 -9.46
CA ALA A 88 -4.66 -9.69 -9.53
C ALA A 88 -5.19 -11.12 -9.75
N HIS A 89 -6.42 -11.40 -9.33
CA HIS A 89 -7.10 -12.67 -9.52
C HIS A 89 -8.08 -12.69 -10.70
N GLN A 90 -8.17 -11.60 -11.48
CA GLN A 90 -9.10 -11.42 -12.60
C GLN A 90 -10.58 -11.54 -12.18
N GLU A 91 -10.89 -11.05 -11.00
CA GLU A 91 -12.22 -10.97 -10.42
C GLU A 91 -12.75 -9.53 -10.48
N GLN A 92 -14.06 -9.36 -10.33
CA GLN A 92 -14.64 -8.02 -10.24
C GLN A 92 -14.46 -7.46 -8.82
N PRO A 93 -13.92 -6.23 -8.68
CA PRO A 93 -13.79 -5.59 -7.39
C PRO A 93 -15.18 -5.25 -6.81
N PRO A 94 -15.29 -5.15 -5.47
CA PRO A 94 -16.52 -4.70 -4.82
C PRO A 94 -16.92 -3.30 -5.31
N VAL A 95 -18.19 -3.11 -5.64
CA VAL A 95 -18.71 -1.84 -6.18
C VAL A 95 -18.52 -0.71 -5.15
N GLU A 96 -18.76 -0.99 -3.87
CA GLU A 96 -18.60 -0.05 -2.77
C GLU A 96 -17.16 0.47 -2.63
N ASP A 97 -16.16 -0.36 -2.94
CA ASP A 97 -14.75 0.05 -2.89
C ASP A 97 -14.41 1.00 -4.04
N VAL A 98 -14.93 0.73 -5.22
CA VAL A 98 -14.78 1.63 -6.39
C VAL A 98 -15.48 2.96 -6.13
N GLU A 99 -16.68 2.94 -5.54
CA GLU A 99 -17.41 4.16 -5.16
C GLU A 99 -16.66 4.97 -4.09
N LEU A 100 -16.07 4.32 -3.09
CA LEU A 100 -15.23 4.98 -2.10
C LEU A 100 -14.01 5.63 -2.77
N LEU A 101 -13.33 4.89 -3.65
CA LEU A 101 -12.18 5.43 -4.40
C LEU A 101 -12.57 6.67 -5.22
N ASN A 102 -13.70 6.62 -5.94
CA ASN A 102 -14.24 7.72 -6.72
C ASN A 102 -14.57 8.95 -5.84
N SER A 103 -15.18 8.73 -4.67
CA SER A 103 -15.53 9.81 -3.76
C SER A 103 -14.31 10.54 -3.21
N VAL A 104 -13.24 9.79 -2.87
CA VAL A 104 -11.97 10.37 -2.40
C VAL A 104 -11.25 11.06 -3.56
N LEU A 105 -11.25 10.47 -4.75
CA LEU A 105 -10.65 11.07 -5.95
C LEU A 105 -11.30 12.42 -6.30
N ALA A 106 -12.62 12.50 -6.30
CA ALA A 106 -13.35 13.73 -6.62
C ALA A 106 -12.94 14.88 -5.69
N ARG A 107 -12.79 14.60 -4.39
CA ARG A 107 -12.29 15.58 -3.42
C ARG A 107 -10.82 15.93 -3.68
N ALA A 108 -9.98 14.94 -3.93
CA ALA A 108 -8.54 15.11 -4.16
C ALA A 108 -8.27 16.02 -5.38
N LEU A 109 -8.97 15.79 -6.49
CA LEU A 109 -8.77 16.57 -7.72
C LEU A 109 -9.05 18.06 -7.55
N GLY A 110 -9.95 18.44 -6.65
CA GLY A 110 -10.19 19.85 -6.28
C GLY A 110 -8.98 20.55 -5.64
N HIS A 111 -8.00 19.80 -5.17
CA HIS A 111 -6.77 20.32 -4.57
C HIS A 111 -5.57 20.32 -5.53
N GLN A 112 -5.77 19.92 -6.78
CA GLN A 112 -4.75 20.07 -7.82
C GLN A 112 -4.85 21.45 -8.49
N ARG A 113 -3.71 21.97 -8.92
CA ARG A 113 -3.60 23.17 -9.71
C ARG A 113 -2.50 23.07 -10.75
N LEU A 114 -2.71 23.78 -11.84
CA LEU A 114 -1.71 23.94 -12.88
C LEU A 114 -0.76 25.09 -12.50
N ASP A 115 0.52 24.76 -12.33
CA ASP A 115 1.59 25.72 -12.05
C ASP A 115 2.55 25.82 -13.23
N ARG A 116 2.98 27.05 -13.51
CA ARG A 116 4.03 27.29 -14.51
C ARG A 116 5.41 27.13 -13.85
N GLN A 117 6.23 26.25 -14.42
CA GLN A 117 7.60 26.01 -14.02
C GLN A 117 8.55 26.37 -15.19
N GLY A 118 9.02 27.62 -15.22
CA GLY A 118 9.79 28.14 -16.34
C GLY A 118 8.98 28.14 -17.64
N HIS A 119 9.35 27.34 -18.62
CA HIS A 119 8.67 27.18 -19.91
C HIS A 119 7.68 26.01 -19.97
N ARG A 120 7.50 25.27 -18.88
CA ARG A 120 6.60 24.11 -18.80
C ARG A 120 5.50 24.34 -17.77
N TYR A 121 4.45 23.55 -17.87
CA TYR A 121 3.39 23.50 -16.87
C TYR A 121 3.47 22.14 -16.15
N ALA A 122 3.16 22.15 -14.86
CA ALA A 122 3.03 20.96 -14.04
C ALA A 122 1.75 21.00 -13.23
N LEU A 123 1.10 19.86 -13.09
CA LEU A 123 -0.03 19.70 -12.20
C LEU A 123 0.48 19.39 -10.81
N ASN A 124 0.31 20.30 -9.88
CA ASN A 124 0.78 20.20 -8.51
C ASN A 124 -0.37 20.11 -7.52
N TRP A 125 -0.08 19.55 -6.35
CA TRP A 125 -0.99 19.63 -5.21
C TRP A 125 -0.87 21.00 -4.55
N ARG A 126 -2.00 21.55 -4.12
CA ARG A 126 -1.97 22.74 -3.26
C ARG A 126 -1.21 22.39 -1.98
N ASP A 127 -0.31 23.26 -1.57
CA ASP A 127 0.36 23.17 -0.27
C ASP A 127 -0.58 23.81 0.77
N ASP A 128 -1.65 23.10 1.08
CA ASP A 128 -2.56 23.45 2.15
C ASP A 128 -2.34 22.47 3.33
N ASP A 129 -2.70 22.94 4.53
CA ASP A 129 -2.52 22.18 5.77
C ASP A 129 -3.67 21.19 6.02
N ALA A 130 -4.33 20.74 4.95
CA ALA A 130 -5.41 19.78 5.06
C ALA A 130 -4.88 18.44 5.53
N LEU A 131 -5.42 17.93 6.64
CA LEU A 131 -4.99 16.69 7.25
C LEU A 131 -5.16 15.49 6.29
N GLU A 132 -6.07 15.57 5.34
CA GLU A 132 -6.37 14.58 4.31
C GLU A 132 -5.37 14.58 3.14
N SER A 133 -4.47 15.55 3.06
CA SER A 133 -3.58 15.77 1.90
C SER A 133 -2.72 14.56 1.50
N ILE A 134 -2.39 13.70 2.46
CA ILE A 134 -1.67 12.44 2.22
C ILE A 134 -2.52 11.51 1.35
N LEU A 135 -3.83 11.42 1.62
CA LEU A 135 -4.75 10.52 0.94
C LEU A 135 -4.97 10.91 -0.52
N TRP A 136 -4.85 12.20 -0.86
CA TRP A 136 -5.00 12.68 -2.23
C TRP A 136 -3.95 12.08 -3.18
N ARG A 137 -2.70 11.98 -2.71
CA ARG A 137 -1.62 11.37 -3.49
C ARG A 137 -1.79 9.86 -3.61
N VAL A 138 -2.27 9.24 -2.56
CA VAL A 138 -2.55 7.79 -2.54
C VAL A 138 -3.66 7.43 -3.52
N VAL A 139 -4.81 8.11 -3.46
CA VAL A 139 -5.93 7.83 -4.36
C VAL A 139 -5.58 8.11 -5.82
N LYS A 140 -4.84 9.20 -6.08
CA LYS A 140 -4.37 9.50 -7.44
C LYS A 140 -3.44 8.41 -7.96
N SER A 141 -2.51 7.93 -7.13
CA SER A 141 -1.63 6.80 -7.48
C SER A 141 -2.42 5.52 -7.78
N ALA A 142 -3.48 5.24 -7.02
CA ALA A 142 -4.32 4.07 -7.25
C ALA A 142 -5.04 4.16 -8.61
N VAL A 143 -5.64 5.32 -8.90
CA VAL A 143 -6.36 5.52 -10.17
C VAL A 143 -5.39 5.54 -11.36
N ASP A 144 -4.23 6.19 -11.24
CA ASP A 144 -3.24 6.21 -12.32
C ASP A 144 -2.76 4.79 -12.65
N LEU A 145 -2.52 3.97 -11.62
CA LEU A 145 -2.11 2.60 -11.83
C LEU A 145 -3.24 1.75 -12.44
N LEU A 146 -4.49 1.87 -11.94
CA LEU A 146 -5.65 1.15 -12.47
C LEU A 146 -5.94 1.45 -13.94
N THR A 147 -5.67 2.69 -14.37
CA THR A 147 -5.91 3.13 -15.76
C THR A 147 -4.68 2.96 -16.66
N SER A 148 -3.59 2.40 -16.15
CA SER A 148 -2.35 2.20 -16.89
C SER A 148 -2.19 0.77 -17.38
N GLU A 149 -1.30 0.56 -18.36
CA GLU A 149 -0.87 -0.77 -18.79
C GLU A 149 -0.11 -1.55 -17.70
N GLU A 150 0.41 -0.86 -16.69
CA GLU A 150 1.13 -1.47 -15.56
C GLU A 150 0.19 -2.22 -14.61
N ALA A 151 -1.12 -1.95 -14.63
CA ALA A 151 -2.12 -2.69 -13.84
C ALA A 151 -1.95 -4.22 -13.99
N LYS A 152 -1.64 -4.69 -15.20
CA LYS A 152 -1.40 -6.11 -15.51
C LYS A 152 -0.18 -6.71 -14.79
N LEU A 153 0.71 -5.87 -14.26
CA LEU A 153 1.94 -6.28 -13.58
C LEU A 153 1.75 -6.40 -12.07
N VAL A 154 0.62 -5.94 -11.54
CA VAL A 154 0.33 -6.08 -10.12
C VAL A 154 0.11 -7.55 -9.78
N ARG A 155 0.72 -7.98 -8.69
CA ARG A 155 0.64 -9.35 -8.17
C ARG A 155 0.31 -9.34 -6.69
N HIS A 156 -0.44 -10.34 -6.28
CA HIS A 156 -0.67 -10.69 -4.89
C HIS A 156 0.38 -11.72 -4.46
N CYS A 157 1.03 -11.51 -3.31
CA CYS A 157 2.09 -12.40 -2.85
C CYS A 157 1.58 -13.81 -2.59
N GLU A 158 2.13 -14.83 -3.28
CA GLU A 158 1.70 -16.23 -3.13
C GLU A 158 1.95 -16.81 -1.72
N ALA A 159 2.71 -16.10 -0.89
CA ALA A 159 2.85 -16.47 0.51
C ALA A 159 1.54 -16.33 1.31
N PHE A 160 0.52 -15.64 0.76
CA PHE A 160 -0.83 -15.58 1.34
C PHE A 160 -1.40 -16.97 1.66
N ALA A 161 -1.25 -17.93 0.75
CA ALA A 161 -1.75 -19.29 0.94
C ALA A 161 -0.95 -20.13 1.95
N THR A 162 0.22 -19.69 2.38
CA THR A 162 1.17 -20.52 3.16
C THR A 162 1.81 -19.81 4.35
N SER A 163 1.74 -18.51 4.41
CA SER A 163 2.24 -17.66 5.49
C SER A 163 1.47 -16.34 5.45
N ASP A 164 1.57 -15.54 6.47
CA ASP A 164 0.72 -14.37 6.72
C ASP A 164 0.90 -13.18 5.78
N CYS A 165 1.72 -13.31 4.72
CA CYS A 165 1.97 -12.22 3.79
C CYS A 165 0.90 -12.16 2.70
N ALA A 166 0.12 -11.08 2.71
CA ALA A 166 -0.90 -10.75 1.72
C ALA A 166 -0.56 -9.45 0.95
N TRP A 167 0.73 -9.18 0.75
CA TRP A 167 1.19 -7.94 0.13
C TRP A 167 0.97 -7.93 -1.38
N LEU A 168 0.72 -6.72 -1.87
CA LEU A 168 0.64 -6.41 -3.29
C LEU A 168 1.99 -5.83 -3.77
N PHE A 169 2.38 -6.16 -4.99
CA PHE A 169 3.61 -5.63 -5.57
C PHE A 169 3.52 -5.61 -7.10
N ILE A 170 4.37 -4.80 -7.74
CA ILE A 170 4.53 -4.82 -9.20
C ILE A 170 5.63 -5.81 -9.58
N ASP A 171 5.34 -6.68 -10.54
CA ASP A 171 6.33 -7.57 -11.14
C ASP A 171 6.96 -6.92 -12.37
N GLU A 172 8.03 -6.17 -12.15
CA GLU A 172 8.86 -5.55 -13.20
C GLU A 172 9.95 -6.50 -13.72
N THR A 173 9.96 -7.78 -13.31
CA THR A 173 10.95 -8.73 -13.81
C THR A 173 10.75 -8.99 -15.30
N ARG A 174 11.85 -9.23 -16.03
CA ARG A 174 11.82 -9.47 -17.47
C ARG A 174 10.85 -10.58 -17.88
N ASN A 175 10.76 -11.63 -17.07
CA ASN A 175 9.95 -12.81 -17.37
C ASN A 175 8.57 -12.77 -16.70
N ARG A 176 8.23 -11.69 -15.93
CA ARG A 176 6.95 -11.54 -15.19
C ARG A 176 6.59 -12.76 -14.37
N SER A 177 7.59 -13.35 -13.69
CA SER A 177 7.48 -14.61 -12.95
C SER A 177 7.71 -14.49 -11.45
N ARG A 178 7.77 -13.25 -10.92
CA ARG A 178 7.92 -12.98 -9.50
C ARG A 178 6.65 -13.40 -8.75
N ARG A 179 6.83 -14.31 -7.79
CA ARG A 179 5.74 -14.92 -7.00
C ARG A 179 5.61 -14.33 -5.61
N TRP A 180 6.65 -13.68 -5.11
CA TRP A 180 6.73 -13.16 -3.73
C TRP A 180 7.11 -11.69 -3.72
N CYS A 181 6.49 -10.95 -2.80
CA CYS A 181 6.81 -9.52 -2.60
C CYS A 181 8.29 -9.30 -2.23
N SER A 182 8.94 -10.28 -1.59
CA SER A 182 10.37 -10.28 -1.29
C SER A 182 10.94 -11.70 -1.34
N MET A 183 12.07 -11.87 -2.01
CA MET A 183 12.80 -13.16 -2.03
C MET A 183 13.48 -13.42 -0.70
N THR A 184 13.99 -12.39 -0.02
CA THR A 184 14.71 -12.50 1.25
C THR A 184 13.80 -12.87 2.43
N SER A 185 12.52 -12.53 2.36
CA SER A 185 11.52 -12.87 3.36
C SER A 185 10.58 -14.00 2.89
N CYS A 186 9.61 -13.70 2.07
CA CYS A 186 8.57 -14.66 1.64
C CYS A 186 9.13 -15.80 0.80
N GLY A 187 10.06 -15.50 -0.11
CA GLY A 187 10.72 -16.55 -0.92
C GLY A 187 11.52 -17.54 -0.09
N ASN A 188 12.29 -17.07 0.89
CA ASN A 188 13.07 -17.95 1.78
C ASN A 188 12.15 -18.76 2.69
N ARG A 189 11.08 -18.18 3.27
CA ARG A 189 10.07 -18.92 4.04
C ARG A 189 9.43 -20.03 3.21
N ALA A 190 9.05 -19.73 1.96
CA ALA A 190 8.48 -20.72 1.05
C ALA A 190 9.46 -21.86 0.70
N LYS A 191 10.76 -21.56 0.54
CA LYS A 191 11.81 -22.57 0.34
C LYS A 191 11.98 -23.48 1.58
N ALA A 192 12.11 -22.88 2.76
CA ALA A 192 12.24 -23.61 4.01
C ALA A 192 11.06 -24.57 4.22
N ARG A 193 9.82 -24.08 4.04
CA ARG A 193 8.61 -24.91 4.17
C ARG A 193 8.61 -26.09 3.21
N ARG A 194 8.97 -25.89 1.93
CA ARG A 194 9.09 -27.00 0.96
C ARG A 194 10.13 -28.00 1.36
N HIS A 195 11.26 -27.56 1.90
CA HIS A 195 12.31 -28.45 2.41
C HIS A 195 11.79 -29.31 3.57
N TYR A 196 11.13 -28.71 4.56
CA TYR A 196 10.53 -29.43 5.68
C TYR A 196 9.47 -30.45 5.23
N GLN A 197 8.61 -30.08 4.29
CA GLN A 197 7.58 -31.00 3.77
C GLN A 197 8.20 -32.20 3.02
N ARG A 198 9.29 -31.99 2.27
CA ARG A 198 10.01 -33.07 1.60
C ARG A 198 10.73 -34.00 2.60
N ALA A 199 11.36 -33.43 3.62
CA ALA A 199 12.02 -34.21 4.68
C ALA A 199 11.04 -35.12 5.44
N ARG A 200 9.81 -34.61 5.73
CA ARG A 200 8.77 -35.40 6.41
C ARG A 200 8.15 -36.50 5.53
N LYS A 201 8.25 -36.40 4.21
CA LYS A 201 7.70 -37.38 3.25
C LYS A 201 8.73 -38.46 2.85
N ARG A 202 10.00 -38.33 3.26
CA ARG A 202 10.98 -39.44 3.10
C ARG A 202 10.69 -40.48 4.17
N PRO A 203 10.32 -41.73 3.81
CA PRO A 203 10.22 -42.80 4.76
C PRO A 203 11.59 -42.94 5.43
N ALA A 204 11.60 -43.29 6.73
CA ALA A 204 12.80 -43.80 7.35
C ALA A 204 13.19 -45.04 6.53
N GLU A 205 14.31 -44.98 5.81
CA GLU A 205 14.89 -46.17 5.21
C GLU A 205 15.28 -47.06 6.42
N ASP A 206 14.51 -48.12 6.60
CA ASP A 206 14.75 -49.13 7.59
C ASP A 206 16.19 -49.61 7.45
N GLY A 207 17.01 -49.29 8.46
CA GLY A 207 18.30 -49.91 8.63
C GLY A 207 18.10 -51.39 8.98
N SER A 208 18.34 -52.23 8.01
CA SER A 208 18.59 -53.66 8.23
C SER A 208 20.05 -53.87 8.44
#